data_2a192ba2469b0ad3b2751951f367a494
#
_entry.id   2a192ba2469b0ad3b2751951f367a494
#
_cell.length_a   1.000
_cell.length_b   1.000
_cell.length_c   1.000
_cell.angle_alpha   90.00
_cell.angle_beta   90.00
_cell.angle_gamma   90.00
#
_symmetry.space_group_name_H-M   'P 1'
#
loop_
_entity.id
_entity.type
_entity.pdbx_description
1 polymer ?
#
loop_
_entity_poly.entity_id
_entity_poly.type
_entity_poly.pdbx_seq_one_letter_code
_entity_poly.pdbx_strand_id
1 'polypeptide(L)'
;MAQSSLAQTTEELDKRNGFKDIKLATEVHQYEGLEYKEEIADELFKTLSVYVKKKGYYESIGSIKIHDVEVLAYKGEVYQIKVITEKNPKLYRGLKKAFGEPTFSPRGDNYYWSTDNLGLTFGNNAKSKLQLLYTSYVMKGRLKEDKKEEIEDISEDF
;
A
#
# COMPACT_ATOMS: atom_id res chain seq x y z
N MET A 1 30.77 -6.10 3.91
CA MET A 1 30.16 -6.58 2.66
C MET A 1 28.66 -6.70 2.76
N ALA A 2 28.16 -7.40 3.79
CA ALA A 2 26.75 -7.66 3.92
C ALA A 2 25.92 -6.40 4.14
N GLN A 3 26.49 -5.36 4.68
CA GLN A 3 25.76 -4.15 5.06
C GLN A 3 25.28 -3.32 3.87
N SER A 4 26.00 -3.35 2.76
CA SER A 4 25.63 -2.53 1.61
C SER A 4 24.36 -3.01 0.91
N SER A 5 23.99 -4.29 1.09
CA SER A 5 22.83 -4.84 0.41
C SER A 5 21.50 -4.32 0.96
N LEU A 6 21.45 -3.91 2.25
CA LEU A 6 20.22 -3.39 2.86
C LEU A 6 19.75 -2.08 2.22
N ALA A 7 20.67 -1.15 1.98
CA ALA A 7 20.34 0.11 1.32
C ALA A 7 19.88 -0.12 -0.11
N GLN A 8 20.52 -1.06 -0.84
CA GLN A 8 20.14 -1.38 -2.21
C GLN A 8 18.74 -1.96 -2.29
N THR A 9 18.35 -2.80 -1.31
CA THR A 9 17.03 -3.42 -1.32
C THR A 9 15.90 -2.43 -1.01
N THR A 10 16.18 -1.40 -0.21
CA THR A 10 15.23 -0.30 0.01
C THR A 10 15.01 0.49 -1.27
N GLU A 11 16.07 0.68 -2.06
CA GLU A 11 15.96 1.29 -3.38
C GLU A 11 15.08 0.46 -4.31
N GLU A 12 15.13 -0.87 -4.18
CA GLU A 12 14.29 -1.76 -4.96
C GLU A 12 12.81 -1.58 -4.65
N LEU A 13 12.46 -1.37 -3.38
CA LEU A 13 11.08 -1.06 -3.00
C LEU A 13 10.60 0.23 -3.67
N ASP A 14 11.42 1.25 -3.63
CA ASP A 14 11.12 2.54 -4.24
C ASP A 14 10.96 2.42 -5.76
N LYS A 15 11.84 1.66 -6.39
CA LYS A 15 11.84 1.41 -7.83
C LYS A 15 10.57 0.68 -8.26
N ARG A 16 10.16 -0.35 -7.52
CA ARG A 16 8.94 -1.11 -7.84
C ARG A 16 7.68 -0.29 -7.58
N ASN A 17 7.70 0.54 -6.57
CA ASN A 17 6.64 1.50 -6.26
C ASN A 17 5.23 0.90 -6.23
N GLY A 18 5.06 -0.29 -5.70
CA GLY A 18 3.75 -0.91 -5.61
C GLY A 18 3.79 -2.42 -5.65
N PHE A 19 2.65 -3.01 -6.00
CA PHE A 19 2.44 -4.44 -6.00
C PHE A 19 2.14 -4.94 -7.42
N LYS A 20 2.99 -5.82 -7.94
CA LYS A 20 2.88 -6.32 -9.32
C LYS A 20 2.81 -5.15 -10.29
N ASP A 21 1.80 -5.07 -11.15
CA ASP A 21 1.66 -3.96 -12.09
C ASP A 21 0.97 -2.73 -11.49
N ILE A 22 0.40 -2.84 -10.30
CA ILE A 22 -0.30 -1.72 -9.64
C ILE A 22 0.73 -0.80 -8.99
N LYS A 23 0.85 0.42 -9.50
CA LYS A 23 1.82 1.41 -9.00
C LYS A 23 1.13 2.50 -8.19
N LEU A 24 1.79 2.91 -7.10
CA LEU A 24 1.30 4.02 -6.28
C LEU A 24 1.39 5.35 -7.04
N ALA A 25 0.47 6.26 -6.74
CA ALA A 25 0.39 7.60 -7.35
C ALA A 25 0.19 7.55 -8.86
N THR A 26 -0.49 6.53 -9.36
CA THR A 26 -0.83 6.39 -10.78
C THR A 26 -2.34 6.30 -10.96
N GLU A 27 -2.81 6.54 -12.18
CA GLU A 27 -4.23 6.49 -12.54
C GLU A 27 -4.80 5.09 -12.33
N VAL A 28 -5.81 4.97 -11.45
CA VAL A 28 -6.37 3.67 -11.06
C VAL A 28 -7.12 2.99 -12.21
N HIS A 29 -7.69 3.77 -13.13
CA HIS A 29 -8.50 3.21 -14.23
C HIS A 29 -7.71 2.40 -15.25
N GLN A 30 -6.38 2.53 -15.27
CA GLN A 30 -5.55 1.78 -16.19
C GLN A 30 -5.44 0.29 -15.85
N TYR A 31 -5.84 -0.11 -14.65
CA TYR A 31 -5.67 -1.49 -14.18
C TYR A 31 -6.92 -2.31 -14.44
N GLU A 32 -6.88 -3.14 -15.48
CA GLU A 32 -8.01 -4.01 -15.85
C GLU A 32 -8.40 -5.00 -14.77
N GLY A 33 -7.47 -5.39 -13.94
CA GLY A 33 -7.70 -6.35 -12.86
C GLY A 33 -8.45 -5.80 -11.67
N LEU A 34 -8.74 -4.51 -11.64
CA LEU A 34 -9.43 -3.85 -10.53
C LEU A 34 -10.81 -3.38 -10.95
N GLU A 35 -11.77 -3.46 -10.02
CA GLU A 35 -13.11 -2.92 -10.24
C GLU A 35 -13.53 -2.05 -9.06
N TYR A 36 -14.29 -1.01 -9.35
CA TYR A 36 -14.80 -0.08 -8.35
C TYR A 36 -15.78 -0.79 -7.42
N LYS A 37 -15.68 -0.52 -6.13
CA LYS A 37 -16.57 -1.11 -5.12
C LYS A 37 -17.41 -0.05 -4.43
N GLU A 38 -16.79 0.97 -3.85
CA GLU A 38 -17.50 1.97 -3.04
C GLU A 38 -16.62 3.18 -2.74
N GLU A 39 -17.25 4.21 -2.18
CA GLU A 39 -16.54 5.35 -1.63
C GLU A 39 -16.48 5.24 -0.10
N ILE A 40 -15.39 5.66 0.48
CA ILE A 40 -15.24 5.76 1.94
C ILE A 40 -14.65 7.12 2.29
N ALA A 41 -14.78 7.52 3.57
CA ALA A 41 -14.09 8.69 4.09
C ALA A 41 -12.85 8.21 4.86
N ASP A 42 -11.72 8.91 4.67
CA ASP A 42 -10.52 8.61 5.45
C ASP A 42 -10.53 9.37 6.79
N GLU A 43 -9.45 9.24 7.57
CA GLU A 43 -9.31 9.92 8.86
C GLU A 43 -9.30 11.45 8.75
N LEU A 44 -9.01 11.98 7.57
CA LEU A 44 -9.05 13.42 7.28
C LEU A 44 -10.38 13.86 6.66
N PHE A 45 -11.36 12.97 6.64
CA PHE A 45 -12.69 13.17 6.03
C PHE A 45 -12.63 13.46 4.53
N LYS A 46 -11.58 12.96 3.85
CA LYS A 46 -11.48 12.99 2.39
C LYS A 46 -12.11 11.75 1.81
N THR A 47 -12.79 11.89 0.69
CA THR A 47 -13.41 10.77 0.01
C THR A 47 -12.37 9.96 -0.74
N LEU A 48 -12.33 8.67 -0.48
CA LEU A 48 -11.47 7.73 -1.17
C LEU A 48 -12.34 6.72 -1.91
N SER A 49 -11.93 6.36 -3.12
CA SER A 49 -12.61 5.31 -3.88
C SER A 49 -11.94 3.98 -3.58
N VAL A 50 -12.74 2.96 -3.32
CA VAL A 50 -12.26 1.60 -3.04
C VAL A 50 -12.42 0.76 -4.30
N TYR A 51 -11.32 0.13 -4.72
CA TYR A 51 -11.30 -0.81 -5.83
C TYR A 51 -10.86 -2.17 -5.30
N VAL A 52 -11.40 -3.24 -5.86
CA VAL A 52 -11.03 -4.61 -5.47
C VAL A 52 -10.64 -5.41 -6.70
N LYS A 53 -9.88 -6.47 -6.49
CA LYS A 53 -9.46 -7.33 -7.60
C LYS A 53 -10.66 -8.04 -8.20
N LYS A 54 -10.64 -8.19 -9.51
CA LYS A 54 -11.58 -9.02 -10.25
C LYS A 54 -11.18 -10.49 -10.12
N LYS A 55 -12.14 -11.37 -10.26
CA LYS A 55 -11.89 -12.81 -10.31
C LYS A 55 -10.94 -13.13 -11.45
N GLY A 56 -9.94 -13.94 -11.15
CA GLY A 56 -8.94 -14.35 -12.14
C GLY A 56 -7.71 -13.45 -12.22
N TYR A 57 -7.71 -12.34 -11.52
CA TYR A 57 -6.58 -11.41 -11.47
C TYR A 57 -5.91 -11.47 -10.10
N TYR A 58 -4.59 -11.29 -10.09
CA TYR A 58 -3.81 -11.22 -8.85
C TYR A 58 -4.08 -12.41 -7.93
N GLU A 59 -3.92 -13.62 -8.48
CA GLU A 59 -4.33 -14.84 -7.79
C GLU A 59 -3.27 -15.38 -6.84
N SER A 60 -2.00 -15.07 -7.08
CA SER A 60 -0.92 -15.62 -6.24
C SER A 60 0.34 -14.75 -6.26
N ILE A 61 1.16 -14.94 -5.22
CA ILE A 61 2.54 -14.46 -5.15
C ILE A 61 3.39 -15.74 -5.16
N GLY A 62 3.97 -16.08 -6.32
CA GLY A 62 4.59 -17.39 -6.48
C GLY A 62 3.54 -18.49 -6.23
N SER A 63 3.79 -19.36 -5.26
CA SER A 63 2.85 -20.43 -4.87
C SER A 63 1.88 -19.99 -3.77
N ILE A 64 2.00 -18.77 -3.26
CA ILE A 64 1.20 -18.27 -2.13
C ILE A 64 -0.10 -17.68 -2.67
N LYS A 65 -1.22 -18.21 -2.21
CA LYS A 65 -2.53 -17.74 -2.66
C LYS A 65 -2.85 -16.35 -2.13
N ILE A 66 -3.35 -15.50 -3.03
CA ILE A 66 -3.90 -14.19 -2.68
C ILE A 66 -5.40 -14.34 -2.47
N HIS A 67 -5.90 -13.89 -1.32
CA HIS A 67 -7.33 -13.89 -1.03
C HIS A 67 -8.01 -12.63 -1.52
N ASP A 68 -7.33 -11.48 -1.42
CA ASP A 68 -7.92 -10.22 -1.83
C ASP A 68 -6.84 -9.18 -2.13
N VAL A 69 -7.17 -8.25 -3.02
CA VAL A 69 -6.40 -7.04 -3.27
C VAL A 69 -7.39 -5.88 -3.23
N GLU A 70 -7.14 -4.92 -2.36
CA GLU A 70 -7.97 -3.74 -2.23
C GLU A 70 -7.11 -2.50 -2.44
N VAL A 71 -7.57 -1.60 -3.30
CA VAL A 71 -6.86 -0.37 -3.64
C VAL A 71 -7.70 0.81 -3.23
N LEU A 72 -7.11 1.74 -2.51
CA LEU A 72 -7.72 3.03 -2.22
C LEU A 72 -7.15 4.06 -3.19
N ALA A 73 -8.04 4.81 -3.84
CA ALA A 73 -7.65 5.87 -4.76
C ALA A 73 -8.17 7.21 -4.27
N TYR A 74 -7.36 8.23 -4.42
CA TYR A 74 -7.72 9.60 -4.12
C TYR A 74 -7.68 10.40 -5.42
N LYS A 75 -8.80 11.00 -5.80
CA LYS A 75 -8.93 11.74 -7.07
C LYS A 75 -8.44 10.93 -8.26
N GLY A 76 -8.76 9.62 -8.25
CA GLY A 76 -8.42 8.72 -9.35
C GLY A 76 -7.01 8.14 -9.32
N GLU A 77 -6.17 8.51 -8.36
CA GLU A 77 -4.80 8.03 -8.26
C GLU A 77 -4.62 7.08 -7.07
N VAL A 78 -3.84 6.04 -7.27
CA VAL A 78 -3.63 4.99 -6.27
C VAL A 78 -2.90 5.55 -5.04
N TYR A 79 -3.56 5.46 -3.88
CA TYR A 79 -3.03 5.92 -2.60
C TYR A 79 -2.48 4.77 -1.77
N GLN A 80 -3.25 3.69 -1.63
CA GLN A 80 -2.85 2.50 -0.87
C GLN A 80 -3.21 1.23 -1.62
N ILE A 81 -2.40 0.19 -1.40
CA ILE A 81 -2.66 -1.14 -1.94
C ILE A 81 -2.59 -2.12 -0.77
N LYS A 82 -3.69 -2.82 -0.51
CA LYS A 82 -3.75 -3.84 0.53
C LYS A 82 -3.88 -5.21 -0.12
N VAL A 83 -2.97 -6.11 0.23
CA VAL A 83 -2.95 -7.48 -0.29
C VAL A 83 -3.14 -8.44 0.88
N ILE A 84 -4.16 -9.27 0.79
CA ILE A 84 -4.46 -10.30 1.81
C ILE A 84 -4.09 -11.66 1.21
N THR A 85 -3.26 -12.42 1.93
CA THR A 85 -2.80 -13.72 1.47
C THR A 85 -3.09 -14.81 2.49
N GLU A 86 -2.96 -16.06 2.04
CA GLU A 86 -2.88 -17.19 2.97
C GLU A 86 -1.62 -17.05 3.83
N LYS A 87 -1.65 -17.69 5.00
CA LYS A 87 -0.50 -17.68 5.91
C LYS A 87 0.57 -18.62 5.39
N ASN A 88 1.75 -18.07 5.10
CA ASN A 88 2.87 -18.85 4.57
C ASN A 88 4.18 -18.14 4.96
N PRO A 89 5.08 -18.84 5.69
CA PRO A 89 6.33 -18.20 6.14
C PRO A 89 7.26 -17.80 5.00
N LYS A 90 7.08 -18.34 3.81
CA LYS A 90 7.88 -17.97 2.65
C LYS A 90 7.64 -16.52 2.22
N LEU A 91 6.48 -15.97 2.53
CA LEU A 91 6.17 -14.58 2.18
C LEU A 91 7.13 -13.62 2.88
N TYR A 92 7.31 -13.77 4.17
CA TYR A 92 8.24 -12.95 4.94
C TYR A 92 9.68 -13.08 4.42
N ARG A 93 10.12 -14.31 4.15
CA ARG A 93 11.45 -14.55 3.61
C ARG A 93 11.65 -13.86 2.26
N GLY A 94 10.64 -13.92 1.40
CA GLY A 94 10.68 -13.27 0.10
C GLY A 94 10.76 -11.75 0.21
N LEU A 95 10.01 -11.18 1.15
CA LEU A 95 10.03 -9.73 1.41
C LEU A 95 11.42 -9.29 1.89
N LYS A 96 12.01 -10.04 2.81
CA LYS A 96 13.36 -9.74 3.29
C LYS A 96 14.41 -9.84 2.18
N LYS A 97 14.27 -10.84 1.34
CA LYS A 97 15.20 -11.00 0.21
C LYS A 97 15.06 -9.85 -0.79
N ALA A 98 13.84 -9.40 -1.04
CA ALA A 98 13.59 -8.31 -1.99
C ALA A 98 13.97 -6.93 -1.44
N PHE A 99 13.64 -6.67 -0.18
CA PHE A 99 13.68 -5.32 0.39
C PHE A 99 14.59 -5.15 1.60
N GLY A 100 15.28 -6.20 2.04
CA GLY A 100 16.23 -6.15 3.16
C GLY A 100 15.53 -6.37 4.50
N GLU A 101 16.28 -6.13 5.58
CA GLU A 101 15.75 -6.30 6.94
C GLU A 101 14.72 -5.21 7.23
N PRO A 102 13.53 -5.60 7.69
CA PRO A 102 12.51 -4.62 8.08
C PRO A 102 12.75 -4.08 9.49
N THR A 103 12.01 -3.05 9.84
CA THR A 103 11.88 -2.58 11.21
C THR A 103 10.64 -3.21 11.80
N PHE A 104 10.74 -3.73 13.02
CA PHE A 104 9.59 -4.26 13.73
C PHE A 104 8.92 -3.18 14.56
N SER A 105 7.59 -3.07 14.47
CA SER A 105 6.78 -2.17 15.26
C SER A 105 6.02 -2.97 16.32
N PRO A 106 6.45 -2.95 17.60
CA PRO A 106 5.73 -3.69 18.64
C PRO A 106 4.30 -3.22 18.84
N ARG A 107 4.06 -1.93 18.69
CA ARG A 107 2.73 -1.33 18.88
C ARG A 107 1.74 -1.87 17.84
N GLY A 108 2.16 -1.95 16.60
CA GLY A 108 1.31 -2.46 15.52
C GLY A 108 1.42 -3.95 15.30
N ASP A 109 2.36 -4.61 15.96
CA ASP A 109 2.67 -6.03 15.78
C ASP A 109 2.89 -6.37 14.30
N ASN A 110 3.70 -5.54 13.64
CA ASN A 110 4.00 -5.74 12.24
C ASN A 110 5.42 -5.30 11.90
N TYR A 111 5.87 -5.67 10.72
CA TYR A 111 7.15 -5.24 10.16
C TYR A 111 6.90 -4.18 9.12
N TYR A 112 7.87 -3.28 8.92
CA TYR A 112 7.73 -2.29 7.87
C TYR A 112 9.06 -1.95 7.21
N TRP A 113 8.95 -1.53 5.95
CA TRP A 113 10.03 -0.96 5.14
C TRP A 113 9.55 0.41 4.70
N SER A 114 10.45 1.38 4.62
CA SER A 114 10.07 2.75 4.28
C SER A 114 11.13 3.39 3.40
N THR A 115 10.66 4.17 2.42
CA THR A 115 11.49 5.05 1.60
C THR A 115 10.98 6.47 1.75
N ASP A 116 11.55 7.42 1.02
CA ASP A 116 11.02 8.80 1.01
C ASP A 116 9.64 8.87 0.35
N ASN A 117 9.29 7.91 -0.50
CA ASN A 117 8.08 7.94 -1.32
C ASN A 117 6.97 7.03 -0.85
N LEU A 118 7.30 5.92 -0.19
CA LEU A 118 6.28 4.94 0.20
C LEU A 118 6.68 4.14 1.42
N GLY A 119 5.68 3.54 2.05
CA GLY A 119 5.87 2.58 3.11
C GLY A 119 5.20 1.26 2.76
N LEU A 120 5.79 0.16 3.23
CA LEU A 120 5.21 -1.17 3.11
C LEU A 120 5.17 -1.78 4.50
N THR A 121 3.98 -2.19 4.96
CA THR A 121 3.83 -2.91 6.21
C THR A 121 3.41 -4.35 5.95
N PHE A 122 3.87 -5.25 6.81
CA PHE A 122 3.58 -6.67 6.74
C PHE A 122 3.22 -7.19 8.12
N GLY A 123 2.09 -7.86 8.22
CA GLY A 123 1.62 -8.41 9.50
C GLY A 123 0.47 -9.38 9.33
N ASN A 124 -0.13 -9.72 10.45
CA ASN A 124 -1.32 -10.57 10.46
C ASN A 124 -2.56 -9.76 10.10
N ASN A 125 -3.46 -10.38 9.37
CA ASN A 125 -4.77 -9.78 9.13
C ASN A 125 -5.78 -10.69 9.79
N ALA A 126 -6.41 -11.48 9.73
CA ALA A 126 -7.29 -12.35 10.50
C ALA A 126 -6.52 -13.59 10.94
N LYS A 127 -7.18 -14.51 11.59
CA LYS A 127 -6.58 -15.68 12.24
C LYS A 127 -5.60 -16.47 11.38
N SER A 128 -5.84 -16.60 10.10
CA SER A 128 -5.02 -17.42 9.22
C SER A 128 -4.58 -16.69 7.97
N LYS A 129 -4.52 -15.37 8.02
CA LYS A 129 -4.18 -14.54 6.86
C LYS A 129 -3.09 -13.54 7.19
N LEU A 130 -2.35 -13.15 6.15
CA LEU A 130 -1.32 -12.13 6.22
C LEU A 130 -1.75 -10.93 5.38
N GLN A 131 -1.20 -9.78 5.71
CA GLN A 131 -1.50 -8.53 5.01
C GLN A 131 -0.24 -7.81 4.62
N LEU A 132 -0.19 -7.35 3.37
CA LEU A 132 0.76 -6.36 2.89
C LEU A 132 -0.03 -5.06 2.70
N LEU A 133 0.52 -3.94 3.16
CA LEU A 133 -0.09 -2.63 2.94
C LEU A 133 0.96 -1.66 2.40
N TYR A 134 0.77 -1.23 1.17
CA TYR A 134 1.60 -0.21 0.53
C TYR A 134 0.89 1.13 0.67
N THR A 135 1.62 2.15 1.09
CA THR A 135 1.07 3.51 1.24
C THR A 135 1.97 4.50 0.53
N SER A 136 1.40 5.32 -0.34
CA SER A 136 2.11 6.41 -1.00
C SER A 136 2.21 7.61 -0.07
N TYR A 137 3.42 8.02 0.27
CA TYR A 137 3.63 9.24 1.06
C TYR A 137 3.38 10.49 0.23
N VAL A 138 3.58 10.40 -1.09
CA VAL A 138 3.27 11.49 -2.03
C VAL A 138 1.77 11.79 -1.99
N MET A 139 0.95 10.75 -2.12
CA MET A 139 -0.51 10.91 -2.07
C MET A 139 -0.99 11.33 -0.69
N LYS A 140 -0.37 10.83 0.36
CA LYS A 140 -0.69 11.25 1.73
C LYS A 140 -0.43 12.73 1.93
N GLY A 141 0.65 13.25 1.36
CA GLY A 141 0.97 14.67 1.37
C GLY A 141 -0.09 15.51 0.65
N ARG A 142 -0.58 15.03 -0.49
CA ARG A 142 -1.65 15.71 -1.23
C ARG A 142 -2.95 15.77 -0.42
N LEU A 143 -3.31 14.66 0.23
CA LEU A 143 -4.49 14.62 1.08
C LEU A 143 -4.41 15.68 2.19
N LYS A 144 -3.27 15.77 2.85
CA LYS A 144 -3.06 16.74 3.92
C LYS A 144 -3.09 18.17 3.42
N GLU A 145 -2.46 18.43 2.28
CA GLU A 145 -2.42 19.78 1.69
C GLU A 145 -3.81 20.23 1.25
N ASP A 146 -4.58 19.35 0.60
CA ASP A 146 -5.95 19.65 0.19
C ASP A 146 -6.83 19.96 1.40
N LYS A 147 -6.65 19.22 2.48
CA LYS A 147 -7.37 19.46 3.72
C LYS A 147 -7.05 20.83 4.30
N LYS A 148 -5.79 21.20 4.28
CA LYS A 148 -5.33 22.50 4.78
C LYS A 148 -5.94 23.65 3.98
N GLU A 149 -5.92 23.55 2.65
CA GLU A 149 -6.50 24.57 1.76
C GLU A 149 -8.00 24.72 2.00
N GLU A 150 -8.70 23.61 2.18
CA GLU A 150 -10.12 23.61 2.47
C GLU A 150 -10.45 24.35 3.76
N ILE A 151 -9.65 24.14 4.80
CA ILE A 151 -9.82 24.84 6.08
C ILE A 151 -9.55 26.34 5.93
N GLU A 152 -8.53 26.71 5.17
CA GLU A 152 -8.21 28.11 4.90
C GLU A 152 -9.37 28.81 4.16
N ASP A 153 -9.92 28.16 3.14
CA ASP A 153 -11.07 28.70 2.40
C ASP A 153 -12.26 28.94 3.32
N ILE A 154 -12.54 27.97 4.17
CA ILE A 154 -13.63 28.09 5.15
C ILE A 154 -13.37 29.26 6.11
N SER A 155 -12.13 29.42 6.57
CA SER A 155 -11.78 30.46 7.53
C SER A 155 -11.96 31.87 6.97
N GLU A 156 -11.87 32.03 5.65
CA GLU A 156 -12.06 33.32 4.99
C GLU A 156 -13.53 33.77 4.93
N ASP A 157 -14.44 32.83 5.16
CA ASP A 157 -15.88 33.12 5.10
C ASP A 157 -16.44 33.63 6.44
N PHE A 158 -15.64 33.69 7.45
CA PHE A 158 -16.03 34.23 8.73
C PHE A 158 -15.53 35.67 8.87
#